data_03bc29eaf3cf04a9f1b2b06f258527e1
#
_entry.id   03bc29eaf3cf04a9f1b2b06f258527e1
#
_cell.length_a   1.000
_cell.length_b   1.000
_cell.length_c   1.000
_cell.angle_alpha   90.00
_cell.angle_beta   90.00
_cell.angle_gamma   90.00
#
_symmetry.space_group_name_H-M   'P 1'
#
loop_
_entity.id
_entity.type
_entity.pdbx_description
1 polymer ?
#
loop_
_entity_poly.entity_id
_entity_poly.type
_entity_poly.pdbx_seq_one_letter_code
_entity_poly.pdbx_strand_id
1 'polypeptide(L)'
;ENPHVPRLVEKTLEDDDWNAEGAITYLYRRGFDVYDINTILSAGALGRTDQRRLVPTRWSITAVDDTVGQYLRGRIRTDPGIDTVEVHRNEFLGNAFWILLAPGEWEHELVELKAPGSVWNPDPEAGMYLAADREGSEGRTGYVEETAGAYHAARLGVLEHLDERNRQAKALVVRHASEDYWGPVGVWQVREAVRNAFDNDEYGTAETFEAALRGVTEHLPVSMPT
;
A
#
# COMPACT_ATOMS: atom_id res chain seq x y z
N GLU A 1 0.35 21.89 -29.96
CA GLU A 1 1.48 22.01 -29.03
C GLU A 1 2.14 20.64 -28.88
N ASN A 2 3.45 20.57 -29.00
CA ASN A 2 4.18 19.35 -28.72
C ASN A 2 4.10 19.11 -27.21
N PRO A 3 3.77 17.90 -26.73
CA PRO A 3 3.78 17.59 -25.32
C PRO A 3 5.19 17.83 -24.76
N HIS A 4 5.27 18.63 -23.72
CA HIS A 4 6.55 18.91 -23.06
C HIS A 4 6.85 17.78 -22.08
N VAL A 5 7.91 17.02 -22.37
CA VAL A 5 8.43 16.01 -21.44
C VAL A 5 9.27 16.72 -20.38
N PRO A 6 9.01 16.52 -19.08
CA PRO A 6 9.84 17.11 -18.04
C PRO A 6 11.32 16.70 -18.19
N ARG A 7 12.24 17.66 -18.06
CA ARG A 7 13.69 17.43 -18.22
C ARG A 7 14.24 16.30 -17.33
N LEU A 8 13.64 16.07 -16.18
CA LEU A 8 14.03 14.96 -15.28
C LEU A 8 13.67 13.59 -15.89
N VAL A 9 12.56 13.51 -16.62
CA VAL A 9 12.15 12.30 -17.34
C VAL A 9 13.08 12.08 -18.53
N GLU A 10 13.42 13.13 -19.29
CA GLU A 10 14.40 13.05 -20.37
C GLU A 10 15.73 12.49 -19.86
N LYS A 11 16.19 12.94 -18.69
CA LYS A 11 17.41 12.42 -18.06
C LYS A 11 17.32 10.92 -17.77
N THR A 12 16.18 10.41 -17.30
CA THR A 12 16.01 8.96 -17.07
C THR A 12 15.95 8.17 -18.38
N LEU A 13 15.51 8.81 -19.48
CA LEU A 13 15.49 8.21 -20.82
C LEU A 13 16.90 8.13 -21.45
N GLU A 14 17.77 9.07 -21.13
CA GLU A 14 19.15 9.13 -21.66
C GLU A 14 20.13 8.26 -20.86
N ASP A 15 19.76 7.84 -19.63
CA ASP A 15 20.63 7.06 -18.75
C ASP A 15 20.46 5.56 -19.02
N ASP A 16 21.49 4.94 -19.56
CA ASP A 16 21.52 3.52 -19.88
C ASP A 16 21.98 2.63 -18.72
N ASP A 17 22.51 3.23 -17.65
CA ASP A 17 23.03 2.49 -16.49
C ASP A 17 21.93 2.15 -15.47
N TRP A 18 20.85 2.93 -15.45
CA TRP A 18 19.79 2.74 -14.49
C TRP A 18 18.83 1.61 -14.90
N ASN A 19 18.62 0.69 -13.96
CA ASN A 19 17.48 -0.22 -14.05
C ASN A 19 16.17 0.55 -13.74
N ALA A 20 15.03 -0.09 -13.96
CA ALA A 20 13.73 0.54 -13.73
C ALA A 20 13.54 1.00 -12.26
N GLU A 21 13.99 0.22 -11.28
CA GLU A 21 13.89 0.55 -9.85
C GLU A 21 14.69 1.81 -9.49
N GLY A 22 15.91 1.95 -10.03
CA GLY A 22 16.74 3.14 -9.86
C GLY A 22 16.07 4.39 -10.45
N ALA A 23 15.51 4.27 -11.65
CA ALA A 23 14.79 5.36 -12.31
C ALA A 23 13.50 5.76 -11.55
N ILE A 24 12.69 4.80 -11.08
CA ILE A 24 11.51 5.03 -10.24
C ILE A 24 11.91 5.79 -8.97
N THR A 25 12.90 5.28 -8.24
CA THR A 25 13.39 5.90 -7.01
C THR A 25 13.92 7.31 -7.24
N TYR A 26 14.63 7.53 -8.34
CA TYR A 26 15.13 8.86 -8.69
C TYR A 26 13.98 9.85 -8.93
N LEU A 27 12.98 9.49 -9.72
CA LEU A 27 11.83 10.35 -10.01
C LEU A 27 11.04 10.66 -8.74
N TYR A 28 10.77 9.65 -7.90
CA TYR A 28 10.06 9.83 -6.63
C TYR A 28 10.80 10.82 -5.70
N ARG A 29 12.11 10.67 -5.54
CA ARG A 29 12.96 11.61 -4.76
C ARG A 29 12.97 13.04 -5.31
N ARG A 30 12.56 13.25 -6.55
CA ARG A 30 12.45 14.55 -7.21
C ARG A 30 11.05 15.12 -7.21
N GLY A 31 10.13 14.47 -6.48
CA GLY A 31 8.76 14.95 -6.27
C GLY A 31 7.77 14.55 -7.35
N PHE A 32 8.12 13.60 -8.23
CA PHE A 32 7.11 12.97 -9.07
C PHE A 32 6.23 12.08 -8.21
N ASP A 33 4.93 12.16 -8.41
CA ASP A 33 4.02 11.25 -7.74
C ASP A 33 4.03 9.85 -8.38
N VAL A 34 3.46 8.88 -7.68
CA VAL A 34 3.44 7.50 -8.15
C VAL A 34 2.57 7.29 -9.39
N TYR A 35 1.61 8.18 -9.67
CA TYR A 35 0.78 8.11 -10.87
C TYR A 35 1.55 8.54 -12.12
N ASP A 36 2.33 9.61 -12.00
CA ASP A 36 3.22 10.08 -13.06
C ASP A 36 4.26 9.00 -13.37
N ILE A 37 4.91 8.47 -12.32
CA ILE A 37 5.94 7.42 -12.46
C ILE A 37 5.32 6.16 -13.09
N ASN A 38 4.13 5.76 -12.67
CA ASN A 38 3.41 4.63 -13.25
C ASN A 38 3.11 4.84 -14.74
N THR A 39 2.70 6.04 -15.12
CA THR A 39 2.44 6.39 -16.52
C THR A 39 3.71 6.27 -17.35
N ILE A 40 4.84 6.79 -16.85
CA ILE A 40 6.14 6.74 -17.52
C ILE A 40 6.63 5.27 -17.65
N LEU A 41 6.49 4.48 -16.58
CA LEU A 41 6.86 3.07 -16.60
C LEU A 41 5.96 2.26 -17.57
N SER A 42 4.65 2.49 -17.55
CA SER A 42 3.71 1.81 -18.44
C SER A 42 4.00 2.10 -19.91
N ALA A 43 4.44 3.32 -20.23
CA ALA A 43 4.87 3.71 -21.57
C ALA A 43 6.20 3.05 -22.00
N GLY A 44 6.84 2.28 -21.11
CA GLY A 44 8.12 1.64 -21.41
C GLY A 44 9.31 2.60 -21.42
N ALA A 45 9.21 3.73 -20.72
CA ALA A 45 10.21 4.78 -20.73
C ALA A 45 11.25 4.66 -19.60
N LEU A 46 11.12 3.72 -18.68
CA LEU A 46 12.06 3.52 -17.57
C LEU A 46 12.87 2.23 -17.72
N GLY A 47 14.11 2.26 -17.23
CA GLY A 47 15.04 1.15 -17.25
C GLY A 47 16.04 1.24 -18.39
N ARG A 48 16.92 0.26 -18.48
CA ARG A 48 17.96 0.16 -19.53
C ARG A 48 17.33 0.09 -20.91
N THR A 49 17.90 0.77 -21.87
CA THR A 49 17.37 0.90 -23.23
C THR A 49 17.05 -0.45 -23.88
N ASP A 50 17.91 -1.45 -23.67
CA ASP A 50 17.76 -2.81 -24.20
C ASP A 50 16.61 -3.60 -23.53
N GLN A 51 16.11 -3.15 -22.39
CA GLN A 51 15.07 -3.81 -21.61
C GLN A 51 13.72 -3.04 -21.61
N ARG A 52 13.67 -1.86 -22.20
CA ARG A 52 12.48 -1.02 -22.25
C ARG A 52 11.38 -1.69 -23.08
N ARG A 53 10.18 -1.75 -22.49
CA ARG A 53 8.99 -2.29 -23.12
C ARG A 53 7.75 -1.73 -22.46
N LEU A 54 6.63 -1.75 -23.18
CA LEU A 54 5.33 -1.44 -22.59
C LEU A 54 5.03 -2.40 -21.44
N VAL A 55 4.60 -1.86 -20.31
CA VAL A 55 4.26 -2.62 -19.12
C VAL A 55 2.76 -2.47 -18.86
N PRO A 56 1.98 -3.56 -18.74
CA PRO A 56 0.57 -3.46 -18.39
C PRO A 56 0.38 -2.63 -17.11
N THR A 57 -0.54 -1.68 -17.13
CA THR A 57 -0.75 -0.71 -16.05
C THR A 57 -0.90 -1.36 -14.67
N ARG A 58 -1.63 -2.48 -14.57
CA ARG A 58 -1.78 -3.21 -13.31
C ARG A 58 -0.45 -3.70 -12.72
N TRP A 59 0.53 -4.04 -13.58
CA TRP A 59 1.84 -4.50 -13.13
C TRP A 59 2.76 -3.33 -12.82
N SER A 60 2.66 -2.25 -13.60
CA SER A 60 3.45 -1.04 -13.33
C SER A 60 3.03 -0.38 -12.01
N ILE A 61 1.73 -0.36 -11.66
CA ILE A 61 1.26 0.12 -10.35
C ILE A 61 1.95 -0.65 -9.22
N THR A 62 1.88 -1.99 -9.26
CA THR A 62 2.49 -2.84 -8.22
C THR A 62 4.01 -2.66 -8.16
N ALA A 63 4.68 -2.56 -9.31
CA ALA A 63 6.13 -2.37 -9.36
C ALA A 63 6.55 -1.01 -8.79
N VAL A 64 5.80 0.05 -9.09
CA VAL A 64 6.06 1.39 -8.54
C VAL A 64 5.81 1.40 -7.04
N ASP A 65 4.67 0.87 -6.58
CA ASP A 65 4.31 0.82 -5.16
C ASP A 65 5.35 0.02 -4.35
N ASP A 66 5.82 -1.12 -4.89
CA ASP A 66 6.86 -1.92 -4.24
C ASP A 66 8.19 -1.18 -4.17
N THR A 67 8.66 -0.64 -5.30
CA THR A 67 9.96 0.05 -5.37
C THR A 67 10.00 1.27 -4.45
N VAL A 68 8.96 2.11 -4.49
CA VAL A 68 8.87 3.29 -3.63
C VAL A 68 8.73 2.88 -2.16
N GLY A 69 7.92 1.85 -1.87
CA GLY A 69 7.78 1.31 -0.52
C GLY A 69 9.10 0.80 0.04
N GLN A 70 9.91 0.07 -0.75
CA GLN A 70 11.24 -0.36 -0.31
C GLN A 70 12.17 0.82 -0.01
N TYR A 71 12.13 1.86 -0.84
CA TYR A 71 12.90 3.08 -0.61
C TYR A 71 12.49 3.78 0.69
N LEU A 72 11.20 3.99 0.93
CA LEU A 72 10.68 4.64 2.15
C LEU A 72 10.97 3.82 3.41
N ARG A 73 10.79 2.49 3.36
CA ARG A 73 11.17 1.60 4.46
C ARG A 73 12.65 1.76 4.84
N GLY A 74 13.53 1.89 3.83
CA GLY A 74 14.94 2.16 4.08
C GLY A 74 15.19 3.51 4.78
N ARG A 75 14.35 4.51 4.52
CA ARG A 75 14.44 5.83 5.15
C ARG A 75 14.03 5.82 6.61
N ILE A 76 12.87 5.22 6.91
CA ILE A 76 12.33 5.23 8.28
C ILE A 76 13.05 4.27 9.24
N ARG A 77 13.90 3.39 8.74
CA ARG A 77 14.56 2.32 9.51
C ARG A 77 15.30 2.81 10.76
N THR A 78 15.84 4.02 10.71
CA THR A 78 16.60 4.62 11.83
C THR A 78 15.79 5.64 12.62
N ASP A 79 14.54 5.87 12.23
CA ASP A 79 13.68 6.83 12.90
C ASP A 79 13.16 6.25 14.22
N PRO A 80 12.84 7.11 15.21
CA PRO A 80 12.20 6.62 16.43
C PRO A 80 10.82 6.03 16.15
N GLY A 81 10.41 5.05 16.95
CA GLY A 81 9.04 4.54 16.93
C GLY A 81 8.02 5.62 17.30
N ILE A 82 6.76 5.40 16.96
CA ILE A 82 5.64 6.16 17.52
C ILE A 82 5.49 5.85 19.01
N ASP A 83 4.87 6.75 19.76
CA ASP A 83 4.78 6.63 21.22
C ASP A 83 3.50 5.94 21.71
N THR A 84 2.44 5.93 20.89
CA THR A 84 1.10 5.43 21.25
C THR A 84 0.54 4.53 20.16
N VAL A 85 -0.42 3.68 20.53
CA VAL A 85 -1.18 2.92 19.54
C VAL A 85 -2.19 3.86 18.87
N GLU A 86 -2.15 3.93 17.55
CA GLU A 86 -3.02 4.76 16.72
C GLU A 86 -3.97 3.87 15.91
N VAL A 87 -5.22 4.32 15.73
CA VAL A 87 -6.23 3.66 14.91
C VAL A 87 -6.80 4.66 13.94
N HIS A 88 -6.72 4.35 12.65
CA HIS A 88 -7.25 5.16 11.57
C HIS A 88 -8.23 4.35 10.73
N ARG A 89 -9.21 5.02 10.13
CA ARG A 89 -10.24 4.36 9.31
C ARG A 89 -10.57 5.17 8.07
N ASN A 90 -10.87 4.45 7.00
CA ASN A 90 -11.53 4.99 5.83
C ASN A 90 -12.51 3.96 5.25
N GLU A 91 -13.57 4.43 4.63
CA GLU A 91 -14.53 3.60 3.92
C GLU A 91 -14.74 4.15 2.51
N PHE A 92 -14.64 3.29 1.51
CA PHE A 92 -14.78 3.68 0.11
C PHE A 92 -15.27 2.52 -0.75
N LEU A 93 -16.35 2.73 -1.50
CA LEU A 93 -16.91 1.78 -2.46
C LEU A 93 -17.14 0.36 -1.90
N GLY A 94 -17.76 0.24 -0.72
CA GLY A 94 -18.01 -1.05 -0.09
C GLY A 94 -16.75 -1.72 0.48
N ASN A 95 -15.65 -0.97 0.61
CA ASN A 95 -14.47 -1.41 1.34
C ASN A 95 -14.28 -0.54 2.58
N ALA A 96 -14.16 -1.18 3.73
CA ALA A 96 -13.71 -0.53 4.95
C ALA A 96 -12.26 -0.90 5.23
N PHE A 97 -11.46 0.11 5.59
CA PHE A 97 -10.06 -0.03 5.94
C PHE A 97 -9.85 0.45 7.36
N TRP A 98 -9.17 -0.34 8.17
CA TRP A 98 -8.62 0.05 9.47
C TRP A 98 -7.12 -0.09 9.42
N ILE A 99 -6.41 0.94 9.89
CA ILE A 99 -4.96 0.96 10.00
C ILE A 99 -4.63 1.10 11.48
N LEU A 100 -3.99 0.08 12.05
CA LEU A 100 -3.51 0.08 13.42
C LEU A 100 -2.00 0.26 13.38
N LEU A 101 -1.51 1.31 14.02
CA LEU A 101 -0.09 1.55 14.21
C LEU A 101 0.27 1.32 15.68
N ALA A 102 1.33 0.58 15.95
CA ALA A 102 1.81 0.31 17.30
C ALA A 102 3.30 0.66 17.45
N PRO A 103 3.75 1.07 18.65
CA PRO A 103 5.16 1.30 18.92
C PRO A 103 6.03 0.09 18.58
N GLY A 104 7.14 0.33 17.90
CA GLY A 104 8.12 -0.70 17.56
C GLY A 104 8.85 -0.41 16.25
N GLU A 105 9.77 -1.31 15.90
CA GLU A 105 10.41 -1.30 14.59
C GLU A 105 9.37 -1.61 13.50
N TRP A 106 9.68 -1.20 12.27
CA TRP A 106 8.80 -1.45 11.12
C TRP A 106 8.42 -2.93 10.99
N GLU A 107 7.14 -3.17 10.98
CA GLU A 107 6.50 -4.41 10.54
C GLU A 107 5.24 -4.03 9.76
N HIS A 108 4.85 -4.83 8.77
CA HIS A 108 3.63 -4.59 8.02
C HIS A 108 2.88 -5.90 7.78
N GLU A 109 1.58 -5.87 8.02
CA GLU A 109 0.65 -6.93 7.67
C GLU A 109 -0.60 -6.34 7.02
N LEU A 110 -1.02 -6.93 5.89
CA LEU A 110 -2.32 -6.68 5.30
C LEU A 110 -3.18 -7.93 5.49
N VAL A 111 -4.36 -7.74 6.09
CA VAL A 111 -5.42 -8.76 6.20
C VAL A 111 -6.62 -8.31 5.39
N GLU A 112 -7.04 -9.12 4.42
CA GLU A 112 -8.24 -8.90 3.62
C GLU A 112 -9.34 -9.87 4.03
N LEU A 113 -10.50 -9.33 4.41
CA LEU A 113 -11.74 -10.05 4.68
C LEU A 113 -12.67 -9.81 3.50
N LYS A 114 -13.01 -10.86 2.76
CA LYS A 114 -13.84 -10.80 1.54
C LYS A 114 -15.19 -11.43 1.83
N ALA A 115 -16.22 -10.58 1.94
CA ALA A 115 -17.58 -11.03 2.24
C ALA A 115 -18.14 -11.93 1.13
N PRO A 116 -18.98 -12.92 1.47
CA PRO A 116 -19.81 -13.63 0.48
C PRO A 116 -20.60 -12.64 -0.38
N GLY A 117 -20.73 -12.91 -1.67
CA GLY A 117 -21.38 -12.02 -2.62
C GLY A 117 -20.51 -10.87 -3.15
N SER A 118 -19.34 -10.59 -2.54
CA SER A 118 -18.41 -9.59 -3.06
C SER A 118 -17.71 -10.07 -4.35
N VAL A 119 -17.12 -9.13 -5.10
CA VAL A 119 -16.41 -9.46 -6.36
C VAL A 119 -15.29 -10.49 -6.20
N TRP A 120 -14.68 -10.58 -5.01
CA TRP A 120 -13.58 -11.50 -4.72
C TRP A 120 -14.02 -12.80 -4.01
N ASN A 121 -15.30 -12.90 -3.66
CA ASN A 121 -15.92 -14.06 -3.05
C ASN A 121 -17.39 -14.13 -3.53
N PRO A 122 -17.59 -14.44 -4.82
CA PRO A 122 -18.88 -14.24 -5.49
C PRO A 122 -19.99 -15.21 -5.09
N ASP A 123 -19.66 -16.30 -4.41
CA ASP A 123 -20.66 -17.22 -3.90
C ASP A 123 -21.32 -16.65 -2.62
N PRO A 124 -22.62 -16.31 -2.64
CA PRO A 124 -23.31 -15.75 -1.48
C PRO A 124 -23.50 -16.74 -0.33
N GLU A 125 -23.36 -18.05 -0.59
CA GLU A 125 -23.47 -19.12 0.42
C GLU A 125 -22.09 -19.50 1.01
N ALA A 126 -21.00 -18.91 0.50
CA ALA A 126 -19.66 -19.16 1.01
C ALA A 126 -19.47 -18.51 2.39
N GLY A 127 -18.48 -18.98 3.14
CA GLY A 127 -17.99 -18.26 4.32
C GLY A 127 -17.16 -17.03 3.93
N MET A 128 -16.84 -16.19 4.93
CA MET A 128 -15.86 -15.10 4.76
C MET A 128 -14.52 -15.66 4.27
N TYR A 129 -13.98 -15.10 3.19
CA TYR A 129 -12.66 -15.47 2.71
C TYR A 129 -11.60 -14.52 3.29
N LEU A 130 -10.60 -15.09 3.95
CA LEU A 130 -9.51 -14.35 4.58
C LEU A 130 -8.22 -14.59 3.79
N ALA A 131 -7.49 -13.51 3.46
CA ALA A 131 -6.18 -13.54 2.86
C ALA A 131 -5.24 -12.61 3.66
N ALA A 132 -3.99 -13.01 3.86
CA ALA A 132 -3.04 -12.19 4.59
C ALA A 132 -1.60 -12.36 4.09
N ASP A 133 -0.88 -11.25 4.02
CA ASP A 133 0.56 -11.21 3.76
C ASP A 133 1.24 -10.25 4.73
N ARG A 134 2.49 -10.56 5.12
CA ARG A 134 3.24 -9.78 6.11
C ARG A 134 4.72 -9.67 5.80
N GLU A 135 5.37 -8.66 6.38
CA GLU A 135 6.82 -8.52 6.45
C GLU A 135 7.28 -8.07 7.84
N GLY A 136 8.50 -8.42 8.21
CA GLY A 136 9.18 -7.89 9.39
C GLY A 136 10.08 -6.69 9.06
N SER A 137 10.89 -6.27 10.04
CA SER A 137 11.77 -5.10 9.93
C SER A 137 12.78 -5.17 8.77
N GLU A 138 13.23 -6.36 8.41
CA GLU A 138 14.13 -6.58 7.26
C GLU A 138 13.39 -6.61 5.90
N GLY A 139 12.07 -6.50 5.92
CA GLY A 139 11.22 -6.60 4.74
C GLY A 139 10.96 -8.04 4.31
N ARG A 140 10.42 -8.19 3.12
CA ARG A 140 10.02 -9.48 2.56
C ARG A 140 10.99 -9.90 1.46
N THR A 141 11.42 -11.14 1.48
CA THR A 141 12.22 -11.76 0.41
C THR A 141 11.40 -12.67 -0.50
N GLY A 142 10.22 -13.11 -0.03
CA GLY A 142 9.30 -13.95 -0.78
C GLY A 142 8.26 -13.14 -1.56
N TYR A 143 7.66 -13.79 -2.54
CA TYR A 143 6.57 -13.21 -3.32
C TYR A 143 5.32 -12.98 -2.44
N VAL A 144 4.52 -11.96 -2.77
CA VAL A 144 3.23 -11.71 -2.14
C VAL A 144 2.20 -12.59 -2.83
N GLU A 145 1.68 -13.60 -2.14
CA GLU A 145 0.90 -14.66 -2.77
C GLU A 145 -0.61 -14.43 -2.64
N GLU A 146 -1.08 -14.02 -1.47
CA GLU A 146 -2.51 -14.00 -1.14
C GLU A 146 -3.18 -12.65 -1.43
N THR A 147 -2.54 -11.56 -1.06
CA THR A 147 -3.09 -10.19 -1.19
C THR A 147 -2.51 -9.42 -2.39
N ALA A 148 -1.49 -9.98 -3.03
CA ALA A 148 -0.89 -9.49 -4.28
C ALA A 148 -0.61 -7.97 -4.30
N GLY A 149 -1.14 -7.25 -5.29
CA GLY A 149 -0.91 -5.80 -5.45
C GLY A 149 -1.48 -4.95 -4.32
N ALA A 150 -2.53 -5.41 -3.63
CA ALA A 150 -3.12 -4.69 -2.49
C ALA A 150 -2.13 -4.54 -1.33
N TYR A 151 -1.30 -5.54 -1.09
CA TYR A 151 -0.22 -5.49 -0.11
C TYR A 151 0.73 -4.31 -0.34
N HIS A 152 1.27 -4.20 -1.56
CA HIS A 152 2.22 -3.14 -1.89
C HIS A 152 1.59 -1.75 -1.82
N ALA A 153 0.33 -1.63 -2.27
CA ALA A 153 -0.43 -0.39 -2.22
C ALA A 153 -0.70 0.08 -0.79
N ALA A 154 -1.16 -0.82 0.10
CA ALA A 154 -1.37 -0.52 1.52
C ALA A 154 -0.05 -0.16 2.22
N ARG A 155 1.00 -0.96 2.00
CA ARG A 155 2.33 -0.73 2.54
C ARG A 155 2.86 0.65 2.18
N LEU A 156 2.72 1.06 0.91
CA LEU A 156 3.18 2.37 0.45
C LEU A 156 2.46 3.51 1.18
N GLY A 157 1.13 3.47 1.27
CA GLY A 157 0.38 4.53 1.96
C GLY A 157 0.78 4.67 3.45
N VAL A 158 1.02 3.54 4.14
CA VAL A 158 1.52 3.57 5.53
C VAL A 158 2.93 4.14 5.61
N LEU A 159 3.83 3.73 4.72
CA LEU A 159 5.21 4.20 4.73
C LEU A 159 5.33 5.69 4.40
N GLU A 160 4.50 6.21 3.49
CA GLU A 160 4.43 7.65 3.21
C GLU A 160 4.06 8.43 4.47
N HIS A 161 3.02 8.02 5.18
CA HIS A 161 2.59 8.65 6.43
C HIS A 161 3.68 8.64 7.51
N LEU A 162 4.38 7.51 7.68
CA LEU A 162 5.45 7.38 8.66
C LEU A 162 6.70 8.20 8.28
N ASP A 163 7.06 8.22 6.99
CA ASP A 163 8.20 8.99 6.47
C ASP A 163 7.99 10.50 6.64
N GLU A 164 6.80 11.02 6.37
CA GLU A 164 6.45 12.42 6.60
C GLU A 164 6.60 12.84 8.07
N ARG A 165 6.29 11.92 8.98
CA ARG A 165 6.41 12.13 10.45
C ARG A 165 7.82 11.87 10.98
N ASN A 166 8.72 11.29 10.18
CA ASN A 166 10.03 10.79 10.61
C ASN A 166 9.87 9.80 11.78
N ARG A 167 9.02 8.79 11.60
CA ARG A 167 8.71 7.75 12.58
C ARG A 167 8.70 6.38 11.93
N GLN A 168 8.82 5.33 12.76
CA GLN A 168 8.52 3.96 12.38
C GLN A 168 7.47 3.35 13.32
N ALA A 169 6.81 2.30 12.87
CA ALA A 169 5.77 1.61 13.63
C ALA A 169 5.59 0.18 13.13
N LYS A 170 4.97 -0.67 13.95
CA LYS A 170 4.32 -1.90 13.49
C LYS A 170 2.95 -1.53 12.93
N ALA A 171 2.66 -1.93 11.71
CA ALA A 171 1.44 -1.58 11.02
C ALA A 171 0.60 -2.82 10.67
N LEU A 172 -0.64 -2.85 11.11
CA LEU A 172 -1.65 -3.80 10.66
C LEU A 172 -2.72 -3.03 9.86
N VAL A 173 -2.90 -3.41 8.60
CA VAL A 173 -3.99 -2.92 7.76
C VAL A 173 -5.03 -4.03 7.62
N VAL A 174 -6.26 -3.76 8.03
CA VAL A 174 -7.40 -4.65 7.86
C VAL A 174 -8.31 -4.06 6.80
N ARG A 175 -8.54 -4.78 5.73
CA ARG A 175 -9.50 -4.45 4.68
C ARG A 175 -10.69 -5.39 4.75
N HIS A 176 -11.88 -4.85 4.86
CA HIS A 176 -13.13 -5.58 4.69
C HIS A 176 -13.79 -5.17 3.38
N ALA A 177 -13.83 -6.08 2.40
CA ALA A 177 -14.61 -5.93 1.18
C ALA A 177 -16.00 -6.52 1.42
N SER A 178 -17.02 -5.65 1.56
CA SER A 178 -18.41 -6.05 1.77
C SER A 178 -19.07 -6.59 0.48
N GLU A 179 -20.28 -7.08 0.58
CA GLU A 179 -21.10 -7.50 -0.58
C GLU A 179 -21.35 -6.34 -1.57
N ASP A 180 -21.35 -5.09 -1.08
CA ASP A 180 -21.49 -3.89 -1.91
C ASP A 180 -20.27 -3.64 -2.82
N TYR A 181 -19.15 -4.33 -2.59
CA TYR A 181 -17.98 -4.28 -3.47
C TYR A 181 -18.14 -5.28 -4.62
N TRP A 182 -18.92 -4.90 -5.62
CA TRP A 182 -19.28 -5.75 -6.77
C TRP A 182 -18.42 -5.50 -8.02
N GLY A 183 -17.65 -4.40 -8.09
CA GLY A 183 -16.82 -4.01 -9.23
C GLY A 183 -15.37 -3.74 -8.87
N PRO A 184 -14.40 -4.50 -9.42
CA PRO A 184 -12.98 -4.28 -9.10
C PRO A 184 -12.50 -2.95 -9.69
N VAL A 185 -11.95 -2.07 -8.87
CA VAL A 185 -11.45 -0.73 -9.23
C VAL A 185 -9.93 -0.71 -9.33
N GLY A 186 -9.21 -1.75 -9.23
CA GLY A 186 -7.75 -1.80 -9.24
C GLY A 186 -7.10 -1.43 -7.90
N VAL A 187 -5.85 -1.82 -7.76
CA VAL A 187 -5.13 -1.76 -6.47
C VAL A 187 -4.79 -0.33 -6.02
N TRP A 188 -4.76 0.63 -6.93
CA TRP A 188 -4.53 2.05 -6.59
C TRP A 188 -5.52 2.58 -5.55
N GLN A 189 -6.78 2.08 -5.55
CA GLN A 189 -7.77 2.49 -4.55
C GLN A 189 -7.36 2.09 -3.12
N VAL A 190 -6.62 1.00 -2.94
CA VAL A 190 -6.14 0.57 -1.62
C VAL A 190 -5.17 1.60 -1.06
N ARG A 191 -4.24 2.08 -1.88
CA ARG A 191 -3.31 3.14 -1.50
C ARG A 191 -4.05 4.42 -1.12
N GLU A 192 -5.00 4.86 -1.97
CA GLU A 192 -5.78 6.08 -1.68
C GLU A 192 -6.66 5.91 -0.43
N ALA A 193 -7.24 4.73 -0.22
CA ALA A 193 -8.02 4.47 0.99
C ALA A 193 -7.17 4.54 2.26
N VAL A 194 -5.92 4.05 2.20
CA VAL A 194 -4.97 4.14 3.33
C VAL A 194 -4.52 5.58 3.54
N ARG A 195 -4.19 6.34 2.49
CA ARG A 195 -3.86 7.77 2.58
C ARG A 195 -5.00 8.56 3.22
N ASN A 196 -6.21 8.38 2.70
CA ASN A 196 -7.40 9.05 3.23
C ASN A 196 -7.71 8.67 4.68
N ALA A 197 -7.37 7.46 5.12
CA ALA A 197 -7.55 7.06 6.51
C ALA A 197 -6.67 7.86 7.47
N PHE A 198 -5.48 8.25 7.04
CA PHE A 198 -4.60 9.11 7.82
C PHE A 198 -5.03 10.57 7.85
N ASP A 199 -5.76 11.01 6.83
CA ASP A 199 -6.33 12.36 6.76
C ASP A 199 -7.63 12.49 7.58
N ASN A 200 -8.22 11.36 8.01
CA ASN A 200 -9.44 11.33 8.80
C ASN A 200 -9.12 11.22 10.30
N ASP A 201 -9.51 12.22 11.10
CA ASP A 201 -9.41 12.19 12.57
C ASP A 201 -10.51 11.31 13.23
N GLU A 202 -11.04 10.30 12.53
CA GLU A 202 -12.26 9.58 12.95
C GLU A 202 -12.02 8.58 14.08
N TYR A 203 -10.79 8.08 14.22
CA TYR A 203 -10.42 7.12 15.25
C TYR A 203 -9.30 7.61 16.15
N GLY A 204 -8.67 7.64 16.85
CA GLY A 204 -7.69 8.24 17.76
C GLY A 204 -6.65 7.25 18.22
N THR A 205 -6.42 7.23 19.51
CA THR A 205 -5.42 6.40 20.16
C THR A 205 -6.05 5.33 21.04
N ALA A 206 -5.34 4.21 21.24
CA ALA A 206 -5.72 3.16 22.17
C ALA A 206 -4.60 2.91 23.20
N GLU A 207 -4.98 2.40 24.38
CA GLU A 207 -4.01 2.11 25.43
C GLU A 207 -3.09 0.93 25.05
N THR A 208 -3.62 -0.07 24.35
CA THR A 208 -2.88 -1.24 23.89
C THR A 208 -3.30 -1.66 22.49
N PHE A 209 -2.44 -2.41 21.83
CA PHE A 209 -2.76 -2.98 20.51
C PHE A 209 -3.96 -3.91 20.56
N GLU A 210 -4.09 -4.71 21.63
CA GLU A 210 -5.22 -5.62 21.82
C GLU A 210 -6.54 -4.84 22.01
N ALA A 211 -6.52 -3.69 22.68
CA ALA A 211 -7.68 -2.82 22.81
C ALA A 211 -8.10 -2.23 21.45
N ALA A 212 -7.12 -1.76 20.67
CA ALA A 212 -7.35 -1.29 19.29
C ALA A 212 -7.96 -2.40 18.41
N LEU A 213 -7.37 -3.59 18.45
CA LEU A 213 -7.82 -4.72 17.66
C LEU A 213 -9.26 -5.15 18.04
N ARG A 214 -9.59 -5.20 19.34
CA ARG A 214 -10.96 -5.46 19.78
C ARG A 214 -11.93 -4.41 19.22
N GLY A 215 -11.61 -3.13 19.33
CA GLY A 215 -12.44 -2.07 18.76
C GLY A 215 -12.68 -2.23 17.26
N VAL A 216 -11.68 -2.62 16.49
CA VAL A 216 -11.83 -2.92 15.07
C VAL A 216 -12.71 -4.14 14.83
N THR A 217 -12.51 -5.22 15.60
CA THR A 217 -13.26 -6.47 15.41
C THR A 217 -14.75 -6.34 15.75
N GLU A 218 -15.14 -5.42 16.63
CA GLU A 218 -16.54 -5.11 16.90
C GLU A 218 -17.28 -4.54 15.67
N HIS A 219 -16.54 -3.98 14.72
CA HIS A 219 -17.09 -3.42 13.48
C HIS A 219 -16.97 -4.39 12.28
N LEU A 220 -16.35 -5.55 12.48
CA LEU A 220 -16.22 -6.56 11.43
C LEU A 220 -17.34 -7.60 11.55
N PRO A 221 -17.87 -8.11 10.41
CA PRO A 221 -18.91 -9.15 10.43
C PRO A 221 -18.35 -10.55 10.74
N VAL A 222 -17.28 -10.62 11.52
CA VAL A 222 -16.58 -11.87 11.90
C VAL A 222 -16.43 -11.95 13.41
N SER A 223 -16.72 -13.12 13.98
CA SER A 223 -16.35 -13.40 15.37
C SER A 223 -14.91 -13.84 15.40
N MET A 224 -14.05 -13.11 16.10
CA MET A 224 -12.69 -13.58 16.37
C MET A 224 -12.75 -14.86 17.20
N PRO A 225 -11.94 -15.88 16.87
CA PRO A 225 -11.78 -17.03 17.77
C PRO A 225 -11.23 -16.53 19.11
N THR A 226 -11.90 -16.89 20.19
CA THR A 226 -11.49 -16.62 21.58
C THR A 226 -10.24 -17.41 21.97
#